data_c1ab6d8b890fb0122ab7e91bc783938c
#
_entry.id   c1ab6d8b890fb0122ab7e91bc783938c
#
_cell.length_a   1.000
_cell.length_b   1.000
_cell.length_c   1.000
_cell.angle_alpha   90.00
_cell.angle_beta   90.00
_cell.angle_gamma   90.00
#
_symmetry.space_group_name_H-M   'P 1'
#
loop_
_entity.id
_entity.type
_entity.pdbx_description
1 polymer ?
#
loop_
_entity_poly.entity_id
_entity_poly.type
_entity_poly.pdbx_seq_one_letter_code
_entity_poly.pdbx_strand_id
1 'polypeptide(L)'
;NISFRPVLGLTYFGNDSGNVKHRWNGAEVFVHVGSNLGVYASLRDNNESERITSPLFFNQRTGAPVKNFGAKGLDYSESRGGIVYSWKWGAIGLVKDHFQWGDNYHGANIFSGKTPSLAHITLKLYPAKWLEFNYIHAWLVSNVVDSSRSYWDTYVYRPVFHNKFLAANLLTITPLRGLKLSFGNSIIYSDLGVHPGYLNPFMFYKSVDHTLNNTNKQGETGQNAQMFFNVSSRQISGLHIYSSLFLDELNISRIKEGKIHNYFSFKAGMRSTGIII
;
A
#
# COMPACT_ATOMS: atom_id res chain seq x y z
N ASN A 1 -4.08 26.54 11.63
CA ASN A 1 -4.47 25.76 12.80
C ASN A 1 -3.46 24.65 13.05
N ILE A 2 -3.10 24.45 14.33
CA ILE A 2 -2.21 23.38 14.77
C ILE A 2 -2.99 22.52 15.77
N SER A 3 -2.96 21.19 15.59
CA SER A 3 -3.54 20.22 16.52
C SER A 3 -2.45 19.25 16.96
N PHE A 4 -2.30 19.07 18.25
CA PHE A 4 -1.41 18.08 18.85
C PHE A 4 -2.26 17.01 19.54
N ARG A 5 -1.93 15.74 19.31
CA ARG A 5 -2.62 14.59 19.91
C ARG A 5 -1.60 13.64 20.53
N PRO A 6 -1.62 13.41 21.84
CA PRO A 6 -0.84 12.32 22.42
C PRO A 6 -1.46 10.98 21.99
N VAL A 7 -0.61 9.99 21.74
CA VAL A 7 -1.02 8.63 21.38
C VAL A 7 -0.50 7.70 22.46
N LEU A 8 -1.41 7.17 23.27
CA LEU A 8 -1.09 6.27 24.38
C LEU A 8 -2.01 5.06 24.34
N GLY A 9 -1.48 3.89 24.63
CA GLY A 9 -2.30 2.72 24.74
C GLY A 9 -1.60 1.53 25.38
N LEU A 10 -2.42 0.62 25.87
CA LEU A 10 -2.02 -0.65 26.44
C LEU A 10 -3.04 -1.71 26.04
N THR A 11 -2.56 -2.81 25.50
CA THR A 11 -3.36 -4.02 25.30
C THR A 11 -2.76 -5.15 26.11
N TYR A 12 -3.60 -5.88 26.77
CA TYR A 12 -3.25 -7.06 27.55
C TYR A 12 -3.95 -8.28 26.94
N PHE A 13 -3.17 -9.30 26.65
CA PHE A 13 -3.66 -10.59 26.17
C PHE A 13 -3.31 -11.63 27.23
N GLY A 14 -4.29 -12.42 27.66
CA GLY A 14 -4.10 -13.49 28.63
C GLY A 14 -4.81 -14.75 28.19
N ASN A 15 -4.14 -15.89 28.42
CA ASN A 15 -4.72 -17.23 28.30
C ASN A 15 -4.06 -18.16 29.33
N ASP A 16 -4.42 -19.44 29.31
CA ASP A 16 -3.87 -20.45 30.23
C ASP A 16 -2.37 -20.66 30.08
N SER A 17 -1.78 -20.26 28.95
CA SER A 17 -0.33 -20.39 28.67
C SER A 17 0.50 -19.18 29.08
N GLY A 18 -0.14 -18.05 29.44
CA GLY A 18 0.54 -16.84 29.88
C GLY A 18 -0.09 -15.54 29.46
N ASN A 19 0.67 -14.46 29.64
CA ASN A 19 0.20 -13.11 29.44
C ASN A 19 1.15 -12.35 28.53
N VAL A 20 0.60 -11.58 27.59
CA VAL A 20 1.35 -10.67 26.71
C VAL A 20 0.81 -9.26 26.84
N LYS A 21 1.72 -8.30 26.98
CA LYS A 21 1.41 -6.87 27.04
C LYS A 21 1.96 -6.19 25.79
N HIS A 22 1.12 -5.41 25.13
CA HIS A 22 1.52 -4.48 24.08
C HIS A 22 1.20 -3.07 24.55
N ARG A 23 2.20 -2.25 24.70
CA ARG A 23 2.07 -0.83 25.04
C ARG A 23 2.60 0.01 23.90
N TRP A 24 2.00 1.18 23.71
CA TRP A 24 2.51 2.17 22.79
C TRP A 24 2.35 3.58 23.32
N ASN A 25 3.26 4.42 22.93
CA ASN A 25 3.25 5.85 23.22
C ASN A 25 3.79 6.63 22.03
N GLY A 26 3.34 7.86 21.90
CA GLY A 26 3.74 8.71 20.80
C GLY A 26 2.98 10.01 20.75
N ALA A 27 3.09 10.67 19.62
CA ALA A 27 2.38 11.92 19.37
C ALA A 27 2.06 12.08 17.88
N GLU A 28 0.98 12.80 17.63
CA GLU A 28 0.57 13.24 16.30
C GLU A 28 0.42 14.75 16.27
N VAL A 29 0.91 15.36 15.20
CA VAL A 29 0.78 16.78 14.93
C VAL A 29 0.15 16.98 13.58
N PHE A 30 -0.87 17.81 13.51
CA PHE A 30 -1.55 18.21 12.29
C PHE A 30 -1.51 19.73 12.17
N VAL A 31 -1.04 20.24 11.05
CA VAL A 31 -0.94 21.66 10.75
C VAL A 31 -1.73 21.95 9.47
N HIS A 32 -2.63 22.94 9.54
CA HIS A 32 -3.33 23.44 8.38
C HIS A 32 -2.88 24.88 8.12
N VAL A 33 -2.35 25.12 6.92
CA VAL A 33 -1.93 26.43 6.45
C VAL A 33 -2.91 26.89 5.36
N GLY A 34 -3.67 27.92 5.67
CA GLY A 34 -4.79 28.31 4.83
C GLY A 34 -5.87 27.23 4.74
N SER A 35 -6.55 27.17 3.60
CA SER A 35 -7.62 26.20 3.32
C SER A 35 -7.14 24.95 2.55
N ASN A 36 -5.93 24.98 2.01
CA ASN A 36 -5.50 24.04 0.98
C ASN A 36 -4.30 23.18 1.37
N LEU A 37 -3.45 23.64 2.28
CA LEU A 37 -2.22 22.94 2.65
C LEU A 37 -2.36 22.27 4.02
N GLY A 38 -2.19 20.95 4.05
CA GLY A 38 -2.10 20.16 5.25
C GLY A 38 -0.72 19.53 5.40
N VAL A 39 -0.18 19.58 6.62
CA VAL A 39 1.06 18.91 7.01
C VAL A 39 0.77 18.07 8.24
N TYR A 40 1.24 16.86 8.29
CA TYR A 40 1.10 16.01 9.47
C TYR A 40 2.36 15.20 9.74
N ALA A 41 2.55 14.88 11.00
CA ALA A 41 3.56 13.95 11.46
C ALA A 41 2.99 13.08 12.60
N SER A 42 3.33 11.83 12.60
CA SER A 42 2.95 10.85 13.62
C SER A 42 4.15 10.00 13.96
N LEU A 43 4.46 9.90 15.24
CA LEU A 43 5.47 9.00 15.76
C LEU A 43 4.82 8.11 16.82
N ARG A 44 4.99 6.82 16.69
CA ARG A 44 4.46 5.83 17.62
C ARG A 44 5.56 4.83 17.97
N ASP A 45 5.84 4.73 19.25
CA ASP A 45 6.77 3.76 19.81
C ASP A 45 5.99 2.61 20.43
N ASN A 46 6.38 1.38 20.13
CA ASN A 46 5.67 0.17 20.55
C ASN A 46 6.63 -0.75 21.32
N ASN A 47 6.09 -1.38 22.34
CA ASN A 47 6.78 -2.41 23.11
C ASN A 47 5.86 -3.61 23.32
N GLU A 48 6.30 -4.78 22.90
CA GLU A 48 5.63 -6.06 23.14
C GLU A 48 6.45 -6.87 24.15
N SER A 49 5.84 -7.37 25.22
CA SER A 49 6.53 -8.18 26.25
C SER A 49 6.92 -9.56 25.73
N GLU A 50 6.15 -10.10 24.78
CA GLU A 50 6.41 -11.29 24.00
C GLU A 50 6.18 -10.94 22.52
N ARG A 51 6.71 -11.71 21.59
CA ARG A 51 6.55 -11.45 20.16
C ARG A 51 5.14 -11.78 19.69
N ILE A 52 4.31 -10.77 19.54
CA ILE A 52 2.98 -10.88 18.92
C ILE A 52 3.12 -10.71 17.40
N THR A 53 4.02 -9.84 16.98
CA THR A 53 4.20 -9.43 15.59
C THR A 53 5.37 -10.16 14.94
N SER A 54 5.24 -10.51 13.67
CA SER A 54 6.33 -11.15 12.95
C SER A 54 7.51 -10.18 12.76
N PRO A 55 8.74 -10.54 13.16
CA PRO A 55 9.93 -9.72 12.96
C PRO A 55 10.22 -9.36 11.49
N LEU A 56 9.74 -10.17 10.54
CA LEU A 56 9.90 -9.91 9.11
C LEU A 56 9.02 -8.77 8.61
N PHE A 57 7.92 -8.49 9.29
CA PHE A 57 7.05 -7.37 8.99
C PHE A 57 7.69 -6.03 9.37
N PHE A 58 8.43 -6.01 10.49
CA PHE A 58 9.14 -4.83 10.99
C PHE A 58 10.62 -4.92 10.62
N ASN A 59 10.96 -4.29 9.56
CA ASN A 59 12.33 -4.16 9.10
C ASN A 59 12.72 -2.68 9.17
N GLN A 60 13.91 -2.36 9.61
CA GLN A 60 14.41 -0.97 9.68
C GLN A 60 14.26 -0.21 8.37
N ARG A 61 14.34 -0.93 7.25
CA ARG A 61 14.21 -0.36 5.90
C ARG A 61 12.78 -0.03 5.52
N THR A 62 11.77 -0.66 6.12
CA THR A 62 10.35 -0.40 5.84
C THR A 62 9.78 0.78 6.61
N GLY A 63 10.59 1.40 7.47
CA GLY A 63 10.19 2.57 8.24
C GLY A 63 9.47 2.27 9.55
N ALA A 64 9.50 1.01 9.97
CA ALA A 64 9.14 0.56 11.30
C ALA A 64 10.36 -0.13 11.93
N PRO A 65 11.40 0.61 12.33
CA PRO A 65 12.64 0.05 12.79
C PRO A 65 12.43 -0.71 14.10
N VAL A 66 12.91 -1.94 14.13
CA VAL A 66 13.02 -2.70 15.35
C VAL A 66 14.23 -2.21 16.13
N LYS A 67 14.02 -1.75 17.36
CA LYS A 67 15.07 -1.21 18.24
C LYS A 67 15.74 -2.30 19.07
N ASN A 68 14.96 -3.28 19.52
CA ASN A 68 15.45 -4.34 20.36
C ASN A 68 14.74 -5.66 20.04
N PHE A 69 15.54 -6.69 19.75
CA PHE A 69 15.13 -8.08 19.69
C PHE A 69 15.58 -8.76 20.98
N GLY A 70 14.92 -8.47 22.09
CA GLY A 70 15.11 -9.25 23.30
C GLY A 70 14.75 -10.72 23.08
N ALA A 71 15.22 -11.60 23.96
CA ALA A 71 14.92 -13.04 23.88
C ALA A 71 13.42 -13.33 23.87
N LYS A 72 12.62 -12.46 24.46
CA LYS A 72 11.17 -12.60 24.60
C LYS A 72 10.38 -11.44 23.97
N GLY A 73 10.83 -10.20 24.10
CA GLY A 73 10.07 -9.04 23.67
C GLY A 73 10.49 -8.43 22.35
N LEU A 74 9.78 -7.38 21.95
CA LEU A 74 10.01 -6.62 20.72
C LEU A 74 9.77 -5.13 20.97
N ASP A 75 10.76 -4.29 20.66
CA ASP A 75 10.63 -2.83 20.62
C ASP A 75 10.74 -2.35 19.17
N TYR A 76 9.75 -1.58 18.74
CA TYR A 76 9.75 -1.01 17.39
C TYR A 76 9.04 0.34 17.37
N SER A 77 9.38 1.16 16.39
CA SER A 77 8.73 2.45 16.18
C SER A 77 8.21 2.59 14.75
N GLU A 78 7.14 3.32 14.62
CA GLU A 78 6.56 3.70 13.34
C GLU A 78 6.49 5.23 13.25
N SER A 79 6.99 5.76 12.14
CA SER A 79 6.87 7.17 11.81
C SER A 79 6.07 7.32 10.52
N ARG A 80 5.07 8.21 10.54
CA ARG A 80 4.25 8.59 9.39
C ARG A 80 4.20 10.09 9.29
N GLY A 81 3.97 10.60 8.13
CA GLY A 81 3.84 12.03 7.93
C GLY A 81 3.83 12.42 6.47
N GLY A 82 3.52 13.68 6.22
CA GLY A 82 3.52 14.17 4.87
C GLY A 82 2.96 15.57 4.73
N ILE A 83 3.04 16.03 3.48
CA ILE A 83 2.52 17.31 3.02
C ILE A 83 1.48 17.02 1.94
N VAL A 84 0.29 17.58 2.08
CA VAL A 84 -0.83 17.40 1.15
C VAL A 84 -1.38 18.77 0.77
N TYR A 85 -1.47 19.02 -0.52
CA TYR A 85 -2.17 20.17 -1.07
C TYR A 85 -3.49 19.71 -1.68
N SER A 86 -4.60 20.34 -1.30
CA SER A 86 -5.93 20.00 -1.76
C SER A 86 -6.64 21.19 -2.40
N TRP A 87 -7.49 20.91 -3.37
CA TRP A 87 -8.36 21.89 -4.04
C TRP A 87 -9.76 21.28 -4.21
N LYS A 88 -10.68 22.05 -4.74
CA LYS A 88 -12.12 21.69 -4.80
C LYS A 88 -12.42 20.28 -5.33
N TRP A 89 -11.62 19.77 -6.27
CA TRP A 89 -11.87 18.49 -6.95
C TRP A 89 -10.64 17.54 -6.92
N GLY A 90 -9.69 17.78 -6.03
CA GLY A 90 -8.55 16.88 -5.92
C GLY A 90 -7.59 17.20 -4.81
N ALA A 91 -6.60 16.34 -4.65
CA ALA A 91 -5.48 16.51 -3.73
C ALA A 91 -4.23 15.82 -4.29
N ILE A 92 -3.07 16.41 -4.02
CA ILE A 92 -1.75 15.83 -4.27
C ILE A 92 -0.93 15.88 -2.99
N GLY A 93 -0.15 14.85 -2.73
CA GLY A 93 0.70 14.81 -1.55
C GLY A 93 1.96 14.01 -1.74
N LEU A 94 2.97 14.37 -0.94
CA LEU A 94 4.15 13.56 -0.69
C LEU A 94 4.07 13.09 0.76
N VAL A 95 3.86 11.82 0.96
CA VAL A 95 3.55 11.26 2.27
C VAL A 95 4.30 9.94 2.51
N LYS A 96 4.55 9.64 3.78
CA LYS A 96 4.91 8.30 4.23
C LYS A 96 3.75 7.80 5.11
N ASP A 97 2.93 6.94 4.55
CA ASP A 97 1.73 6.44 5.24
C ASP A 97 1.28 5.09 4.68
N HIS A 98 0.25 4.53 5.30
CA HIS A 98 -0.49 3.39 4.77
C HIS A 98 -1.46 3.85 3.69
N PHE A 99 -1.72 3.01 2.72
CA PHE A 99 -2.79 3.23 1.76
C PHE A 99 -3.58 1.96 1.52
N GLN A 100 -4.86 2.12 1.29
CA GLN A 100 -5.80 1.04 1.02
C GLN A 100 -6.68 1.42 -0.16
N TRP A 101 -6.85 0.50 -1.10
CA TRP A 101 -7.79 0.63 -2.20
C TRP A 101 -8.81 -0.50 -2.17
N GLY A 102 -10.09 -0.12 -2.36
CA GLY A 102 -11.23 -1.00 -2.18
C GLY A 102 -11.88 -0.85 -0.81
N ASP A 103 -13.17 -1.15 -0.77
CA ASP A 103 -14.01 -1.01 0.41
C ASP A 103 -14.56 -2.36 0.91
N ASN A 104 -13.86 -3.45 0.61
CA ASN A 104 -14.20 -4.79 1.06
C ASN A 104 -14.09 -4.88 2.59
N TYR A 105 -15.14 -5.35 3.24
CA TYR A 105 -15.25 -5.33 4.70
C TYR A 105 -14.14 -6.12 5.42
N HIS A 106 -13.77 -7.30 4.91
CA HIS A 106 -12.74 -8.16 5.49
C HIS A 106 -11.35 -7.95 4.86
N GLY A 107 -11.02 -6.74 4.48
CA GLY A 107 -9.75 -6.34 3.87
C GLY A 107 -9.81 -6.26 2.35
N ALA A 108 -9.04 -5.34 1.82
CA ALA A 108 -8.92 -5.11 0.39
C ALA A 108 -8.02 -6.17 -0.26
N ASN A 109 -8.35 -6.53 -1.49
CA ASN A 109 -7.58 -7.46 -2.30
C ASN A 109 -6.52 -6.75 -3.18
N ILE A 110 -6.70 -5.44 -3.42
CA ILE A 110 -5.78 -4.64 -4.24
C ILE A 110 -4.64 -4.14 -3.36
N PHE A 111 -4.89 -3.18 -2.49
CA PHE A 111 -3.96 -2.73 -1.46
C PHE A 111 -4.65 -2.80 -0.10
N SER A 112 -4.15 -3.65 0.76
CA SER A 112 -4.83 -4.00 2.02
C SER A 112 -4.69 -2.95 3.12
N GLY A 113 -3.74 -2.03 3.01
CA GLY A 113 -3.39 -1.10 4.09
C GLY A 113 -2.67 -1.75 5.27
N LYS A 114 -2.34 -3.05 5.17
CA LYS A 114 -1.68 -3.83 6.24
C LYS A 114 -0.17 -3.95 6.08
N THR A 115 0.39 -3.35 5.03
CA THR A 115 1.84 -3.24 4.86
C THR A 115 2.39 -2.15 5.78
N PRO A 116 3.69 -2.16 6.11
CA PRO A 116 4.34 -1.00 6.71
C PRO A 116 4.09 0.28 5.90
N SER A 117 4.15 1.44 6.56
CA SER A 117 3.99 2.72 5.90
C SER A 117 5.06 2.94 4.83
N LEU A 118 4.67 3.37 3.64
CA LEU A 118 5.55 3.58 2.50
C LEU A 118 5.61 5.07 2.14
N ALA A 119 6.81 5.54 1.78
CA ALA A 119 6.95 6.85 1.17
C ALA A 119 6.34 6.81 -0.23
N HIS A 120 5.44 7.74 -0.54
CA HIS A 120 4.79 7.79 -1.85
C HIS A 120 4.27 9.18 -2.20
N ILE A 121 4.21 9.45 -3.49
CA ILE A 121 3.40 10.52 -4.05
C ILE A 121 1.98 9.97 -4.21
N THR A 122 0.98 10.73 -3.81
CA THR A 122 -0.43 10.40 -4.00
C THR A 122 -1.14 11.51 -4.76
N LEU A 123 -1.98 11.15 -5.71
CA LEU A 123 -2.90 12.04 -6.41
C LEU A 123 -4.30 11.45 -6.31
N LYS A 124 -5.26 12.28 -5.85
CA LYS A 124 -6.68 11.92 -5.78
C LYS A 124 -7.49 12.99 -6.51
N LEU A 125 -8.32 12.56 -7.45
CA LEU A 125 -9.16 13.47 -8.25
C LEU A 125 -10.61 13.05 -8.13
N TYR A 126 -11.49 14.04 -7.94
CA TYR A 126 -12.94 13.91 -7.87
C TYR A 126 -13.58 14.94 -8.82
N PRO A 127 -13.36 14.84 -10.15
CA PRO A 127 -13.81 15.85 -11.11
C PRO A 127 -15.34 15.92 -11.22
N ALA A 128 -16.02 14.81 -10.89
CA ALA A 128 -17.46 14.72 -10.82
C ALA A 128 -17.89 13.82 -9.65
N LYS A 129 -19.12 13.94 -9.18
CA LYS A 129 -19.66 13.13 -8.06
C LYS A 129 -19.68 11.61 -8.36
N TRP A 130 -19.68 11.25 -9.62
CA TRP A 130 -19.69 9.87 -10.08
C TRP A 130 -18.33 9.34 -10.51
N LEU A 131 -17.26 10.18 -10.50
CA LEU A 131 -15.93 9.85 -11.01
C LEU A 131 -14.87 10.15 -9.97
N GLU A 132 -14.10 9.14 -9.62
CA GLU A 132 -12.93 9.22 -8.74
C GLU A 132 -11.73 8.59 -9.44
N PHE A 133 -10.59 9.25 -9.35
CA PHE A 133 -9.33 8.73 -9.84
C PHE A 133 -8.26 8.83 -8.74
N ASN A 134 -7.58 7.73 -8.49
CA ASN A 134 -6.48 7.62 -7.53
C ASN A 134 -5.22 7.20 -8.26
N TYR A 135 -4.11 7.79 -7.89
CA TYR A 135 -2.77 7.40 -8.33
C TYR A 135 -1.81 7.44 -7.16
N ILE A 136 -0.87 6.51 -7.17
CA ILE A 136 0.28 6.51 -6.28
C ILE A 136 1.54 6.17 -7.04
N HIS A 137 2.66 6.77 -6.61
CA HIS A 137 4.01 6.34 -6.95
C HIS A 137 4.78 6.18 -5.65
N ALA A 138 5.17 4.95 -5.31
CA ALA A 138 5.75 4.59 -4.03
C ALA A 138 7.17 4.07 -4.16
N TRP A 139 7.99 4.37 -3.16
CA TRP A 139 9.32 3.81 -2.96
C TRP A 139 9.20 2.56 -2.10
N LEU A 140 9.56 1.42 -2.69
CA LEU A 140 9.54 0.13 -2.02
C LEU A 140 10.91 -0.24 -1.48
N VAL A 141 10.93 -1.19 -0.55
CA VAL A 141 12.16 -1.81 -0.07
C VAL A 141 12.49 -3.02 -0.92
N SER A 142 13.72 -3.07 -1.43
CA SER A 142 14.28 -4.25 -2.10
C SER A 142 15.25 -4.98 -1.16
N ASN A 143 15.25 -6.29 -1.18
CA ASN A 143 16.22 -7.13 -0.49
C ASN A 143 17.30 -7.68 -1.44
N VAL A 144 17.28 -7.30 -2.70
CA VAL A 144 18.25 -7.70 -3.71
C VAL A 144 19.47 -6.78 -3.61
N VAL A 145 20.62 -7.33 -3.29
CA VAL A 145 21.88 -6.57 -3.17
C VAL A 145 22.37 -6.21 -4.57
N ASP A 146 22.69 -4.94 -4.75
CA ASP A 146 23.42 -4.45 -5.92
C ASP A 146 24.92 -4.55 -5.65
N SER A 147 25.52 -5.61 -6.13
CA SER A 147 26.95 -5.87 -5.91
C SER A 147 27.85 -4.81 -6.55
N SER A 148 27.38 -4.14 -7.62
CA SER A 148 28.16 -3.10 -8.33
C SER A 148 28.28 -1.81 -7.54
N ARG A 149 27.30 -1.52 -6.66
CA ARG A 149 27.28 -0.33 -5.81
C ARG A 149 27.64 -0.61 -4.35
N SER A 150 27.75 -1.88 -3.98
CA SER A 150 28.16 -2.28 -2.63
C SER A 150 29.65 -2.11 -2.43
N TYR A 151 30.08 -1.72 -1.24
CA TYR A 151 31.48 -1.39 -0.98
C TYR A 151 31.91 -1.79 0.44
N TRP A 152 33.22 -1.82 0.64
CA TRP A 152 33.83 -1.97 1.95
C TRP A 152 34.21 -0.59 2.49
N ASP A 153 33.72 -0.29 3.69
CA ASP A 153 34.10 0.88 4.47
C ASP A 153 35.03 0.38 5.57
N THR A 154 36.33 0.54 5.34
CA THR A 154 37.41 0.02 6.18
C THR A 154 37.29 -1.50 6.37
N TYR A 155 36.58 -1.97 7.41
CA TYR A 155 36.39 -3.39 7.74
C TYR A 155 34.92 -3.82 7.70
N VAL A 156 34.01 -2.94 7.35
CA VAL A 156 32.56 -3.21 7.33
C VAL A 156 32.04 -3.23 5.91
N TYR A 157 31.50 -4.36 5.50
CA TYR A 157 30.79 -4.43 4.21
C TYR A 157 29.47 -3.64 4.27
N ARG A 158 29.32 -2.73 3.32
CA ARG A 158 28.14 -1.87 3.15
C ARG A 158 27.32 -2.33 1.94
N PRO A 159 26.33 -3.22 2.13
CA PRO A 159 25.48 -3.64 1.03
C PRO A 159 24.59 -2.48 0.59
N VAL A 160 24.60 -2.19 -0.71
CA VAL A 160 23.63 -1.33 -1.38
C VAL A 160 22.60 -2.23 -2.05
N PHE A 161 21.35 -1.83 -2.02
CA PHE A 161 20.28 -2.62 -2.58
C PHE A 161 19.71 -1.95 -3.82
N HIS A 162 19.20 -2.76 -4.76
CA HIS A 162 18.52 -2.23 -5.92
C HIS A 162 17.32 -1.36 -5.51
N ASN A 163 17.12 -0.25 -6.19
CA ASN A 163 15.93 0.54 -6.00
C ASN A 163 14.70 -0.23 -6.49
N LYS A 164 13.58 -0.08 -5.83
CA LYS A 164 12.32 -0.70 -6.18
C LYS A 164 11.17 0.28 -6.03
N PHE A 165 10.32 0.36 -7.03
CA PHE A 165 9.25 1.33 -7.10
C PHE A 165 7.92 0.64 -7.41
N LEU A 166 6.83 1.30 -7.07
CA LEU A 166 5.47 0.93 -7.44
C LEU A 166 4.77 2.15 -8.03
N ALA A 167 4.26 2.04 -9.24
CA ALA A 167 3.28 2.98 -9.77
C ALA A 167 1.93 2.28 -9.88
N ALA A 168 0.86 2.94 -9.48
CA ALA A 168 -0.48 2.36 -9.56
C ALA A 168 -1.54 3.45 -9.78
N ASN A 169 -2.59 3.11 -10.53
CA ASN A 169 -3.76 3.94 -10.67
C ASN A 169 -5.05 3.15 -10.52
N LEU A 170 -6.11 3.84 -10.12
CA LEU A 170 -7.45 3.28 -9.93
C LEU A 170 -8.49 4.30 -10.35
N LEU A 171 -9.26 3.98 -11.37
CA LEU A 171 -10.45 4.72 -11.78
C LEU A 171 -11.67 4.08 -11.14
N THR A 172 -12.49 4.87 -10.45
CA THR A 172 -13.77 4.42 -9.88
C THR A 172 -14.90 5.25 -10.46
N ILE A 173 -15.90 4.57 -10.99
CA ILE A 173 -17.13 5.17 -11.45
C ILE A 173 -18.30 4.73 -10.55
N THR A 174 -19.22 5.67 -10.29
CA THR A 174 -20.44 5.45 -9.51
C THR A 174 -21.65 5.69 -10.43
N PRO A 175 -22.00 4.71 -11.28
CA PRO A 175 -23.04 4.91 -12.30
C PRO A 175 -24.42 5.05 -11.68
N LEU A 176 -24.64 4.43 -10.52
CA LEU A 176 -25.87 4.50 -9.75
C LEU A 176 -25.54 4.74 -8.28
N ARG A 177 -26.45 5.36 -7.55
CA ARG A 177 -26.27 5.56 -6.11
C ARG A 177 -26.04 4.24 -5.41
N GLY A 178 -24.91 4.14 -4.67
CA GLY A 178 -24.55 2.93 -3.94
C GLY A 178 -23.86 1.84 -4.77
N LEU A 179 -23.65 2.02 -6.09
CA LEU A 179 -22.89 1.10 -6.93
C LEU A 179 -21.57 1.74 -7.35
N LYS A 180 -20.45 1.13 -6.99
CA LYS A 180 -19.10 1.53 -7.40
C LYS A 180 -18.46 0.45 -8.24
N LEU A 181 -17.90 0.83 -9.36
CA LEU A 181 -17.13 -0.01 -10.26
C LEU A 181 -15.73 0.58 -10.37
N SER A 182 -14.72 -0.19 -10.03
CA SER A 182 -13.33 0.30 -10.08
C SER A 182 -12.50 -0.58 -11.00
N PHE A 183 -11.64 0.06 -11.76
CA PHE A 183 -10.66 -0.55 -12.63
C PHE A 183 -9.32 0.14 -12.45
N GLY A 184 -8.24 -0.64 -12.37
CA GLY A 184 -6.92 -0.06 -12.21
C GLY A 184 -5.81 -1.01 -12.66
N ASN A 185 -4.61 -0.46 -12.69
CA ASN A 185 -3.42 -1.21 -12.99
C ASN A 185 -2.24 -0.69 -12.15
N SER A 186 -1.24 -1.54 -12.00
CA SER A 186 -0.01 -1.19 -11.33
C SER A 186 1.19 -1.82 -12.00
N ILE A 187 2.36 -1.31 -11.68
CA ILE A 187 3.65 -1.89 -12.06
C ILE A 187 4.62 -1.78 -10.89
N ILE A 188 5.31 -2.87 -10.62
CA ILE A 188 6.47 -2.90 -9.74
C ILE A 188 7.70 -2.98 -10.62
N TYR A 189 8.60 -2.01 -10.48
CA TYR A 189 9.79 -1.91 -11.31
C TYR A 189 11.04 -1.59 -10.50
N SER A 190 12.18 -1.90 -11.08
CA SER A 190 13.50 -1.59 -10.53
C SER A 190 14.32 -0.86 -11.59
N ASP A 191 14.89 0.27 -11.20
CA ASP A 191 15.75 1.09 -12.04
C ASP A 191 16.73 1.87 -11.14
N LEU A 192 17.71 2.55 -11.73
CA LEU A 192 18.62 3.44 -11.01
C LEU A 192 17.90 4.58 -10.32
N GLY A 193 16.79 5.04 -10.89
CA GLY A 193 15.94 6.10 -10.36
C GLY A 193 14.48 5.93 -10.77
N VAL A 194 13.68 6.93 -10.46
CA VAL A 194 12.28 7.00 -10.87
C VAL A 194 12.19 7.21 -12.38
N HIS A 195 11.53 6.30 -13.09
CA HIS A 195 11.34 6.41 -14.53
C HIS A 195 10.17 7.34 -14.88
N PRO A 196 10.37 8.39 -15.71
CA PRO A 196 9.32 9.38 -16.01
C PRO A 196 8.05 8.79 -16.64
N GLY A 197 8.16 7.72 -17.41
CA GLY A 197 7.02 7.03 -17.99
C GLY A 197 6.03 6.47 -16.96
N TYR A 198 6.52 6.12 -15.77
CA TYR A 198 5.68 5.61 -14.69
C TYR A 198 5.16 6.72 -13.75
N LEU A 199 5.63 7.96 -13.91
CA LEU A 199 5.08 9.13 -13.22
C LEU A 199 3.80 9.65 -13.86
N ASN A 200 3.48 9.23 -15.09
CA ASN A 200 2.22 9.60 -15.71
C ASN A 200 1.05 8.81 -15.07
N PRO A 201 0.13 9.46 -14.35
CA PRO A 201 -0.92 8.79 -13.61
C PRO A 201 -1.97 8.09 -14.49
N PHE A 202 -2.10 8.50 -15.76
CA PHE A 202 -3.17 8.01 -16.65
C PHE A 202 -2.71 6.86 -17.58
N MET A 203 -1.54 6.30 -17.34
CA MET A 203 -0.99 5.28 -18.21
C MET A 203 -1.50 3.86 -17.88
N PHE A 204 -1.55 3.04 -18.91
CA PHE A 204 -1.61 1.60 -18.79
C PHE A 204 -0.18 1.07 -18.74
N TYR A 205 0.31 0.78 -17.53
CA TYR A 205 1.73 0.57 -17.26
C TYR A 205 2.32 -0.65 -17.99
N LYS A 206 1.52 -1.70 -18.22
CA LYS A 206 1.97 -2.85 -18.99
C LYS A 206 2.37 -2.48 -20.41
N SER A 207 1.64 -1.55 -21.04
CA SER A 207 2.00 -1.07 -22.39
C SER A 207 3.29 -0.25 -22.38
N VAL A 208 3.48 0.58 -21.34
CA VAL A 208 4.70 1.36 -21.15
C VAL A 208 5.90 0.43 -20.95
N ASP A 209 5.77 -0.59 -20.11
CA ASP A 209 6.81 -1.59 -19.87
C ASP A 209 7.23 -2.32 -21.15
N HIS A 210 6.26 -2.78 -21.94
CA HIS A 210 6.54 -3.42 -23.22
C HIS A 210 7.32 -2.52 -24.19
N THR A 211 7.05 -1.21 -24.18
CA THR A 211 7.75 -0.25 -25.02
C THR A 211 9.18 0.01 -24.52
N LEU A 212 9.36 0.13 -23.20
CA LEU A 212 10.64 0.49 -22.59
C LEU A 212 11.63 -0.68 -22.58
N ASN A 213 11.14 -1.88 -22.26
CA ASN A 213 11.99 -3.05 -22.03
C ASN A 213 12.05 -4.00 -23.23
N ASN A 214 11.40 -3.65 -24.36
CA ASN A 214 11.41 -4.43 -25.60
C ASN A 214 11.15 -5.93 -25.37
N THR A 215 10.14 -6.24 -24.56
CA THR A 215 9.82 -7.60 -24.07
C THR A 215 9.35 -8.58 -25.13
N ASN A 216 9.51 -8.24 -26.42
CA ASN A 216 9.20 -9.11 -27.54
C ASN A 216 10.27 -10.17 -27.81
N LYS A 217 11.43 -10.09 -27.18
CA LYS A 217 12.50 -11.09 -27.31
C LYS A 217 12.34 -12.18 -26.25
N GLN A 218 12.47 -13.41 -26.72
CA GLN A 218 12.40 -14.59 -25.85
C GLN A 218 13.53 -14.56 -24.80
N GLY A 219 13.20 -14.57 -23.51
CA GLY A 219 14.16 -14.53 -22.42
C GLY A 219 14.35 -13.18 -21.74
N GLU A 220 13.74 -12.10 -22.24
CA GLU A 220 13.72 -10.81 -21.56
C GLU A 220 12.58 -10.79 -20.52
N THR A 221 12.92 -10.50 -19.28
CA THR A 221 11.94 -10.35 -18.19
C THR A 221 11.53 -8.88 -18.11
N GLY A 222 10.27 -8.60 -18.43
CA GLY A 222 9.67 -7.30 -18.16
C GLY A 222 9.51 -7.05 -16.66
N GLN A 223 9.06 -5.85 -16.33
CA GLN A 223 8.68 -5.48 -14.96
C GLN A 223 7.34 -6.15 -14.59
N ASN A 224 7.05 -6.26 -13.30
CA ASN A 224 5.82 -6.92 -12.86
C ASN A 224 4.62 -5.96 -12.95
N ALA A 225 3.80 -6.12 -13.99
CA ALA A 225 2.60 -5.33 -14.24
C ALA A 225 1.33 -6.11 -13.84
N GLN A 226 0.46 -5.46 -13.08
CA GLN A 226 -0.77 -6.04 -12.54
C GLN A 226 -2.00 -5.25 -13.00
N MET A 227 -3.15 -5.90 -12.99
CA MET A 227 -4.47 -5.27 -13.20
C MET A 227 -5.43 -5.66 -12.10
N PHE A 228 -6.41 -4.82 -11.83
CA PHE A 228 -7.39 -5.10 -10.80
C PHE A 228 -8.75 -4.47 -11.09
N PHE A 229 -9.77 -5.15 -10.62
CA PHE A 229 -11.17 -4.77 -10.73
C PHE A 229 -11.84 -4.88 -9.37
N ASN A 230 -12.74 -3.97 -9.07
CA ASN A 230 -13.53 -4.02 -7.85
C ASN A 230 -14.96 -3.58 -8.13
N VAL A 231 -15.89 -4.30 -7.56
CA VAL A 231 -17.32 -3.97 -7.57
C VAL A 231 -17.79 -3.89 -6.13
N SER A 232 -18.51 -2.84 -5.79
CA SER A 232 -19.08 -2.65 -4.47
C SER A 232 -20.49 -2.08 -4.62
N SER A 233 -21.47 -2.75 -4.03
CA SER A 233 -22.88 -2.38 -4.07
C SER A 233 -23.47 -2.22 -2.67
N ARG A 234 -24.07 -1.06 -2.42
CA ARG A 234 -24.90 -0.71 -1.27
C ARG A 234 -26.27 -0.18 -1.71
N GLN A 235 -26.81 -0.73 -2.80
CA GLN A 235 -28.10 -0.33 -3.35
C GLN A 235 -29.29 -0.79 -2.48
N ILE A 236 -29.10 -1.91 -1.78
CA ILE A 236 -30.07 -2.42 -0.81
C ILE A 236 -29.69 -1.90 0.58
N SER A 237 -30.65 -1.28 1.26
CA SER A 237 -30.44 -0.77 2.62
C SER A 237 -30.01 -1.89 3.56
N GLY A 238 -28.97 -1.65 4.37
CA GLY A 238 -28.44 -2.64 5.28
C GLY A 238 -27.60 -3.75 4.64
N LEU A 239 -27.43 -3.76 3.30
CA LEU A 239 -26.67 -4.79 2.59
C LEU A 239 -25.52 -4.19 1.79
N HIS A 240 -24.31 -4.67 2.05
CA HIS A 240 -23.11 -4.38 1.26
C HIS A 240 -22.61 -5.67 0.60
N ILE A 241 -22.63 -5.71 -0.72
CA ILE A 241 -22.08 -6.79 -1.54
C ILE A 241 -20.83 -6.26 -2.26
N TYR A 242 -19.78 -7.04 -2.26
CA TYR A 242 -18.53 -6.64 -2.92
C TYR A 242 -17.82 -7.83 -3.56
N SER A 243 -17.09 -7.54 -4.63
CA SER A 243 -16.13 -8.47 -5.20
C SER A 243 -14.91 -7.72 -5.74
N SER A 244 -13.77 -8.36 -5.72
CA SER A 244 -12.53 -7.84 -6.30
C SER A 244 -11.73 -8.94 -6.96
N LEU A 245 -11.11 -8.61 -8.09
CA LEU A 245 -10.21 -9.45 -8.85
C LEU A 245 -8.87 -8.73 -8.98
N PHE A 246 -7.80 -9.41 -8.61
CA PHE A 246 -6.43 -8.96 -8.80
C PHE A 246 -5.73 -9.95 -9.74
N LEU A 247 -5.14 -9.44 -10.81
CA LEU A 247 -4.45 -10.20 -11.84
C LEU A 247 -2.98 -9.80 -11.82
N ASP A 248 -2.12 -10.70 -11.40
CA ASP A 248 -0.67 -10.50 -11.43
C ASP A 248 -0.11 -10.93 -12.79
N GLU A 249 -0.44 -12.13 -13.22
CA GLU A 249 -0.10 -12.62 -14.54
C GLU A 249 -1.27 -13.39 -15.14
N LEU A 250 -1.80 -12.94 -16.28
CA LEU A 250 -2.86 -13.62 -17.01
C LEU A 250 -2.46 -13.79 -18.49
N ASN A 251 -2.36 -15.04 -18.92
CA ASN A 251 -2.17 -15.40 -20.31
C ASN A 251 -3.29 -16.32 -20.77
N ILE A 252 -4.12 -15.82 -21.67
CA ILE A 252 -5.31 -16.53 -22.18
C ILE A 252 -4.92 -17.82 -22.92
N SER A 253 -3.80 -17.83 -23.62
CA SER A 253 -3.29 -19.03 -24.32
C SER A 253 -2.95 -20.13 -23.31
N ARG A 254 -2.35 -19.78 -22.17
CA ARG A 254 -2.06 -20.75 -21.10
C ARG A 254 -3.33 -21.36 -20.51
N ILE A 255 -4.42 -20.58 -20.41
CA ILE A 255 -5.72 -21.09 -19.95
C ILE A 255 -6.25 -22.12 -20.92
N LYS A 256 -6.20 -21.84 -22.24
CA LYS A 256 -6.67 -22.76 -23.30
C LYS A 256 -5.84 -24.05 -23.37
N GLU A 257 -4.56 -23.97 -23.06
CA GLU A 257 -3.62 -25.09 -23.09
C GLU A 257 -3.58 -25.87 -21.78
N GLY A 258 -4.37 -25.47 -20.75
CA GLY A 258 -4.39 -26.12 -19.43
C GLY A 258 -3.08 -25.95 -18.65
N LYS A 259 -2.23 -24.98 -19.02
CA LYS A 259 -0.96 -24.69 -18.34
C LYS A 259 -1.18 -23.92 -17.05
N ILE A 260 -0.48 -24.32 -15.99
CA ILE A 260 -0.49 -23.68 -14.69
C ILE A 260 0.27 -22.39 -14.73
N HIS A 261 0.42 -21.40 -14.37
CA HIS A 261 1.21 -20.14 -14.40
C HIS A 261 0.38 -18.90 -14.76
N ASN A 262 -0.91 -18.93 -14.36
CA ASN A 262 -1.71 -17.73 -14.25
C ASN A 262 -1.88 -17.38 -12.77
N TYR A 263 -1.51 -16.17 -12.38
CA TYR A 263 -1.55 -15.72 -11.01
C TYR A 263 -2.64 -14.67 -10.86
N PHE A 264 -3.67 -14.99 -10.09
CA PHE A 264 -4.75 -14.07 -9.79
C PHE A 264 -5.28 -14.32 -8.37
N SER A 265 -5.93 -13.33 -7.81
CA SER A 265 -6.62 -13.43 -6.54
C SER A 265 -8.03 -12.87 -6.71
N PHE A 266 -9.02 -13.65 -6.29
CA PHE A 266 -10.41 -13.25 -6.29
C PHE A 266 -10.95 -13.22 -4.87
N LYS A 267 -11.73 -12.18 -4.57
CA LYS A 267 -12.42 -12.01 -3.30
C LYS A 267 -13.84 -11.57 -3.56
N ALA A 268 -14.79 -12.23 -2.89
CA ALA A 268 -16.18 -11.81 -2.84
C ALA A 268 -16.69 -11.88 -1.40
N GLY A 269 -17.63 -11.03 -1.06
CA GLY A 269 -18.22 -11.04 0.25
C GLY A 269 -19.47 -10.19 0.33
N MET A 270 -20.18 -10.41 1.45
CA MET A 270 -21.38 -9.68 1.75
C MET A 270 -21.40 -9.35 3.25
N ARG A 271 -21.91 -8.18 3.57
CA ARG A 271 -22.18 -7.75 4.94
C ARG A 271 -23.62 -7.27 5.04
N SER A 272 -24.36 -7.83 5.97
CA SER A 272 -25.69 -7.34 6.35
C SER A 272 -25.64 -6.62 7.70
N THR A 273 -26.37 -5.51 7.81
CA THR A 273 -26.55 -4.75 9.05
C THR A 273 -28.03 -4.51 9.25
N GLY A 274 -28.54 -4.73 10.48
CA GLY A 274 -29.95 -4.49 10.81
C GLY A 274 -30.88 -5.69 10.61
N ILE A 275 -30.37 -6.90 10.40
CA ILE A 275 -31.15 -8.11 10.62
C ILE A 275 -31.14 -8.33 12.14
N ILE A 276 -32.19 -7.87 12.79
CA ILE A 276 -32.53 -8.31 14.13
C ILE A 276 -33.23 -9.67 13.91
N ILE A 277 -32.55 -10.75 14.24
CA ILE A 277 -33.17 -12.09 14.36
C ILE A 277 -33.85 -12.19 15.71
#